data_2090b83a4e49d9d9ef0eaf619fe14eb1
#
_entry.id   2090b83a4e49d9d9ef0eaf619fe14eb1
#
_cell.length_a   1.000
_cell.length_b   1.000
_cell.length_c   1.000
_cell.angle_alpha   90.00
_cell.angle_beta   90.00
_cell.angle_gamma   90.00
#
_symmetry.space_group_name_H-M   'P 1'
#
loop_
_entity.id
_entity.type
_entity.pdbx_description
1 polymer ?
#
loop_
_entity_poly.entity_id
_entity_poly.type
_entity_poly.pdbx_seq_one_letter_code
_entity_poly.pdbx_strand_id
1 'polypeptide(L)'
;MPICIQNDLPVKNTLLEEGVIVIEENRAKNQDIRPLNILILNLMPKKEETERQLLRLLGNSPIQIKVEFLHVATHQAKNTANSYLKKFYTTFDQIKDKFYDALIITGAPIEHLEFEEVNYWKELQSIFEWSKTHVFSTLNICWAAQASLYHHFGIKKEQVDAKIFGVFEHDVLIENHSLTRGFTDSFLAPHSRHTKIEEEKLSAIPELDVLARSEDVGTLLLATKDLRKIFITGHIEYEADTLQNEYLRDKNSNLPIEVPYNYYPNDDDTKTPQNTWRGVAYLFYHNWINQVYQLTPYDLKELAK
;
A
#
# COMPACT_ATOMS: atom_id res chain seq x y z
N MET A 1 -19.02 2.00 -6.30
CA MET A 1 -19.52 3.20 -7.01
C MET A 1 -20.35 4.03 -6.05
N PRO A 2 -20.34 5.38 -6.13
CA PRO A 2 -21.24 6.19 -5.35
C PRO A 2 -22.70 5.86 -5.69
N ILE A 3 -23.56 5.93 -4.69
CA ILE A 3 -25.01 5.84 -4.93
C ILE A 3 -25.46 7.17 -5.50
N CYS A 4 -26.04 7.13 -6.71
CA CYS A 4 -26.68 8.31 -7.27
C CYS A 4 -28.06 8.49 -6.61
N ILE A 5 -28.28 9.64 -6.01
CA ILE A 5 -29.54 9.99 -5.34
C ILE A 5 -30.17 11.25 -5.97
N GLN A 6 -31.47 11.43 -5.76
CA GLN A 6 -32.14 12.67 -6.12
C GLN A 6 -31.51 13.86 -5.39
N ASN A 7 -31.49 15.01 -6.07
CA ASN A 7 -31.02 16.24 -5.46
C ASN A 7 -31.84 16.55 -4.19
N ASP A 8 -31.17 17.05 -3.18
CA ASP A 8 -31.76 17.46 -1.89
C ASP A 8 -32.50 16.34 -1.11
N LEU A 9 -32.24 15.06 -1.41
CA LEU A 9 -32.83 13.96 -0.67
C LEU A 9 -32.44 14.02 0.83
N PRO A 10 -33.42 14.05 1.79
CA PRO A 10 -33.11 14.30 3.20
C PRO A 10 -32.15 13.30 3.85
N VAL A 11 -32.17 12.03 3.42
CA VAL A 11 -31.30 10.98 3.94
C VAL A 11 -29.81 11.15 3.56
N LYS A 12 -29.48 12.09 2.66
CA LYS A 12 -28.12 12.35 2.19
C LYS A 12 -27.13 12.56 3.33
N ASN A 13 -27.48 13.42 4.29
CA ASN A 13 -26.56 13.75 5.38
C ASN A 13 -26.26 12.53 6.27
N THR A 14 -27.28 11.74 6.61
CA THR A 14 -27.12 10.49 7.37
C THR A 14 -26.23 9.51 6.64
N LEU A 15 -26.43 9.31 5.33
CA LEU A 15 -25.59 8.43 4.52
C LEU A 15 -24.13 8.90 4.48
N LEU A 16 -23.89 10.22 4.40
CA LEU A 16 -22.55 10.78 4.43
C LEU A 16 -21.88 10.59 5.81
N GLU A 17 -22.62 10.74 6.90
CA GLU A 17 -22.13 10.49 8.27
C GLU A 17 -21.77 9.01 8.47
N GLU A 18 -22.53 8.09 7.88
CA GLU A 18 -22.24 6.66 7.84
C GLU A 18 -21.09 6.30 6.87
N GLY A 19 -20.48 7.30 6.21
CA GLY A 19 -19.39 7.10 5.26
C GLY A 19 -19.82 6.49 3.92
N VAL A 20 -21.11 6.48 3.60
CA VAL A 20 -21.61 6.09 2.27
C VAL A 20 -21.32 7.20 1.28
N ILE A 21 -20.66 6.89 0.16
CA ILE A 21 -20.39 7.87 -0.87
C ILE A 21 -21.63 8.07 -1.73
N VAL A 22 -22.14 9.27 -1.71
CA VAL A 22 -23.38 9.69 -2.37
C VAL A 22 -23.08 10.76 -3.43
N ILE A 23 -23.68 10.62 -4.61
CA ILE A 23 -23.63 11.62 -5.68
C ILE A 23 -25.04 12.07 -6.04
N GLU A 24 -25.27 13.37 -6.15
CA GLU A 24 -26.54 13.90 -6.61
C GLU A 24 -26.66 13.81 -8.14
N GLU A 25 -27.89 13.63 -8.64
CA GLU A 25 -28.18 13.45 -10.07
C GLU A 25 -27.54 14.50 -10.97
N ASN A 26 -27.53 15.77 -10.56
CA ASN A 26 -26.96 16.85 -11.34
C ASN A 26 -25.45 16.69 -11.54
N ARG A 27 -24.75 16.20 -10.52
CA ARG A 27 -23.30 15.92 -10.62
C ARG A 27 -23.05 14.64 -11.42
N ALA A 28 -23.88 13.62 -11.24
CA ALA A 28 -23.76 12.35 -11.96
C ALA A 28 -23.89 12.50 -13.47
N LYS A 29 -24.81 13.36 -13.94
CA LYS A 29 -25.06 13.63 -15.37
C LYS A 29 -23.89 14.29 -16.10
N ASN A 30 -22.97 14.93 -15.36
CA ASN A 30 -21.83 15.67 -15.92
C ASN A 30 -20.51 14.92 -15.76
N GLN A 31 -20.52 13.65 -15.32
CA GLN A 31 -19.30 12.84 -15.19
C GLN A 31 -19.07 11.98 -16.42
N ASP A 32 -17.98 12.26 -17.15
CA ASP A 32 -17.43 11.31 -18.09
C ASP A 32 -16.61 10.26 -17.32
N ILE A 33 -16.85 8.98 -17.61
CA ILE A 33 -16.11 7.87 -17.00
C ILE A 33 -14.76 7.74 -17.70
N ARG A 34 -13.67 7.95 -16.96
CA ARG A 34 -12.34 7.64 -17.43
C ARG A 34 -11.69 6.55 -16.57
N PRO A 35 -10.81 5.71 -17.14
CA PRO A 35 -10.05 4.73 -16.36
C PRO A 35 -9.15 5.44 -15.34
N LEU A 36 -8.97 4.82 -14.16
CA LEU A 36 -7.91 5.24 -13.24
C LEU A 36 -6.56 4.76 -13.77
N ASN A 37 -5.59 5.68 -13.86
CA ASN A 37 -4.21 5.36 -14.23
C ASN A 37 -3.40 5.16 -12.95
N ILE A 38 -2.97 3.93 -12.70
CA ILE A 38 -2.18 3.57 -11.52
C ILE A 38 -0.77 3.18 -11.96
N LEU A 39 0.23 3.86 -11.38
CA LEU A 39 1.64 3.52 -11.52
C LEU A 39 2.05 2.60 -10.38
N ILE A 40 2.84 1.55 -10.66
CA ILE A 40 3.39 0.67 -9.64
C ILE A 40 4.91 0.66 -9.74
N LEU A 41 5.58 1.33 -8.79
CA LEU A 41 7.01 1.19 -8.59
C LEU A 41 7.28 -0.11 -7.83
N ASN A 42 7.69 -1.13 -8.58
CA ASN A 42 7.93 -2.45 -8.03
C ASN A 42 9.42 -2.61 -7.67
N LEU A 43 9.73 -2.55 -6.37
CA LEU A 43 11.08 -2.71 -5.83
C LEU A 43 11.38 -4.16 -5.42
N MET A 44 10.37 -5.04 -5.41
CA MET A 44 10.53 -6.44 -5.02
C MET A 44 11.39 -7.22 -6.00
N PRO A 45 12.19 -8.21 -5.51
CA PRO A 45 13.08 -9.00 -6.36
C PRO A 45 12.33 -9.95 -7.31
N LYS A 46 11.17 -10.49 -6.88
CA LYS A 46 10.31 -11.37 -7.67
C LYS A 46 9.17 -10.54 -8.29
N LYS A 47 9.45 -9.89 -9.43
CA LYS A 47 8.51 -8.94 -10.07
C LYS A 47 7.14 -9.55 -10.34
N GLU A 48 7.10 -10.71 -11.02
CA GLU A 48 5.86 -11.35 -11.46
C GLU A 48 4.95 -11.77 -10.29
N GLU A 49 5.54 -12.18 -9.14
CA GLU A 49 4.79 -12.52 -7.95
C GLU A 49 4.06 -11.27 -7.39
N THR A 50 4.79 -10.18 -7.24
CA THR A 50 4.24 -8.91 -6.76
C THR A 50 3.22 -8.31 -7.72
N GLU A 51 3.47 -8.38 -9.03
CA GLU A 51 2.51 -7.98 -10.06
C GLU A 51 1.19 -8.74 -9.89
N ARG A 52 1.24 -10.07 -9.75
CA ARG A 52 0.05 -10.90 -9.57
C ARG A 52 -0.72 -10.52 -8.30
N GLN A 53 -0.02 -10.32 -7.17
CA GLN A 53 -0.61 -9.93 -5.90
C GLN A 53 -1.38 -8.62 -6.02
N LEU A 54 -0.73 -7.57 -6.54
CA LEU A 54 -1.32 -6.25 -6.66
C LEU A 54 -2.43 -6.19 -7.72
N LEU A 55 -2.21 -6.78 -8.89
CA LEU A 55 -3.21 -6.78 -9.96
C LEU A 55 -4.50 -7.50 -9.56
N ARG A 56 -4.39 -8.59 -8.77
CA ARG A 56 -5.55 -9.28 -8.22
C ARG A 56 -6.40 -8.39 -7.32
N LEU A 57 -5.77 -7.62 -6.45
CA LEU A 57 -6.47 -6.70 -5.51
C LEU A 57 -7.08 -5.51 -6.25
N LEU A 58 -6.32 -4.92 -7.18
CA LEU A 58 -6.80 -3.81 -8.01
C LEU A 58 -7.94 -4.23 -8.96
N GLY A 59 -7.86 -5.45 -9.49
CA GLY A 59 -8.85 -5.98 -10.44
C GLY A 59 -10.22 -6.30 -9.83
N ASN A 60 -10.33 -6.33 -8.50
CA ASN A 60 -11.61 -6.55 -7.81
C ASN A 60 -12.40 -5.23 -7.60
N SER A 61 -12.52 -4.45 -8.66
CA SER A 61 -13.23 -3.16 -8.65
C SER A 61 -14.12 -3.05 -9.91
N PRO A 62 -15.32 -2.46 -9.80
CA PRO A 62 -16.13 -2.14 -10.97
C PRO A 62 -15.56 -0.95 -11.78
N ILE A 63 -14.56 -0.25 -11.28
CA ILE A 63 -13.90 0.87 -11.94
C ILE A 63 -12.80 0.32 -12.84
N GLN A 64 -12.75 0.76 -14.09
CA GLN A 64 -11.67 0.39 -14.99
C GLN A 64 -10.34 1.00 -14.52
N ILE A 65 -9.32 0.15 -14.38
CA ILE A 65 -7.99 0.54 -13.94
C ILE A 65 -6.99 0.20 -15.05
N LYS A 66 -6.13 1.17 -15.37
CA LYS A 66 -4.98 1.00 -16.25
C LYS A 66 -3.72 1.04 -15.40
N VAL A 67 -2.94 -0.04 -15.42
CA VAL A 67 -1.69 -0.15 -14.67
C VAL A 67 -0.49 0.05 -15.59
N GLU A 68 0.49 0.83 -15.12
CA GLU A 68 1.82 0.97 -15.71
C GLU A 68 2.85 0.58 -14.63
N PHE A 69 3.86 -0.24 -15.01
CA PHE A 69 4.91 -0.66 -14.08
C PHE A 69 6.16 0.19 -14.24
N LEU A 70 6.73 0.61 -13.10
CA LEU A 70 7.95 1.40 -12.99
C LEU A 70 9.03 0.58 -12.27
N HIS A 71 10.26 0.67 -12.74
CA HIS A 71 11.44 0.19 -12.03
C HIS A 71 12.47 1.31 -11.87
N VAL A 72 13.32 1.20 -10.85
CA VAL A 72 14.45 2.13 -10.68
C VAL A 72 15.52 1.86 -11.73
N ALA A 73 15.95 2.91 -12.42
CA ALA A 73 16.96 2.80 -13.49
C ALA A 73 18.39 2.68 -12.93
N THR A 74 18.62 3.21 -11.73
CA THR A 74 19.94 3.22 -11.06
C THR A 74 20.30 1.89 -10.38
N HIS A 75 19.39 0.90 -10.42
CA HIS A 75 19.61 -0.43 -9.84
C HIS A 75 19.38 -1.53 -10.88
N GLN A 76 20.36 -2.44 -10.98
CA GLN A 76 20.24 -3.61 -11.84
C GLN A 76 19.52 -4.75 -11.10
N ALA A 77 18.33 -5.13 -11.57
CA ALA A 77 17.57 -6.25 -11.01
C ALA A 77 18.37 -7.56 -11.19
N LYS A 78 18.57 -8.30 -10.10
CA LYS A 78 19.31 -9.57 -10.11
C LYS A 78 18.45 -10.77 -10.53
N ASN A 79 17.15 -10.73 -10.23
CA ASN A 79 16.22 -11.87 -10.37
C ASN A 79 15.21 -11.70 -11.52
N THR A 80 15.34 -10.65 -12.32
CA THR A 80 14.44 -10.39 -13.45
C THR A 80 15.24 -10.12 -14.71
N ALA A 81 14.92 -10.81 -15.80
CA ALA A 81 15.61 -10.64 -17.06
C ALA A 81 15.44 -9.21 -17.61
N ASN A 82 16.52 -8.61 -18.12
CA ASN A 82 16.48 -7.27 -18.72
C ASN A 82 15.47 -7.16 -19.88
N SER A 83 15.25 -8.25 -20.64
CA SER A 83 14.25 -8.30 -21.71
C SER A 83 12.82 -8.15 -21.18
N TYR A 84 12.54 -8.72 -19.99
CA TYR A 84 11.26 -8.58 -19.31
C TYR A 84 11.03 -7.13 -18.90
N LEU A 85 12.01 -6.52 -18.21
CA LEU A 85 11.93 -5.12 -17.78
C LEU A 85 11.72 -4.18 -18.97
N LYS A 86 12.51 -4.32 -20.05
CA LYS A 86 12.36 -3.51 -21.26
C LYS A 86 10.99 -3.63 -21.93
N LYS A 87 10.32 -4.76 -21.77
CA LYS A 87 9.02 -5.04 -22.40
C LYS A 87 7.85 -4.52 -21.57
N PHE A 88 7.91 -4.65 -20.25
CA PHE A 88 6.76 -4.46 -19.37
C PHE A 88 6.92 -3.29 -18.37
N TYR A 89 8.14 -2.77 -18.20
CA TYR A 89 8.44 -1.73 -17.24
C TYR A 89 8.92 -0.46 -17.94
N THR A 90 8.62 0.67 -17.33
CA THR A 90 9.13 1.98 -17.70
C THR A 90 10.13 2.49 -16.65
N THR A 91 10.89 3.53 -16.98
CA THR A 91 11.79 4.24 -16.07
C THR A 91 11.23 5.60 -15.70
N PHE A 92 11.75 6.21 -14.62
CA PHE A 92 11.28 7.50 -14.16
C PHE A 92 11.41 8.60 -15.24
N ASP A 93 12.50 8.62 -15.99
CA ASP A 93 12.69 9.58 -17.09
C ASP A 93 11.60 9.50 -18.19
N GLN A 94 11.02 8.33 -18.40
CA GLN A 94 9.97 8.12 -19.39
C GLN A 94 8.59 8.56 -18.93
N ILE A 95 8.40 8.77 -17.62
CA ILE A 95 7.09 9.07 -17.04
C ILE A 95 7.02 10.42 -16.31
N LYS A 96 8.13 11.13 -16.14
CA LYS A 96 8.21 12.36 -15.33
C LYS A 96 7.25 13.48 -15.75
N ASP A 97 6.81 13.49 -17.01
CA ASP A 97 5.84 14.47 -17.55
C ASP A 97 4.39 13.93 -17.54
N LYS A 98 4.17 12.69 -17.07
CA LYS A 98 2.85 12.08 -16.98
C LYS A 98 2.22 12.31 -15.61
N PHE A 99 0.89 12.23 -15.58
CA PHE A 99 0.09 12.34 -14.36
C PHE A 99 -0.67 11.03 -14.11
N TYR A 100 -0.83 10.68 -12.83
CA TYR A 100 -1.49 9.44 -12.42
C TYR A 100 -2.50 9.70 -11.31
N ASP A 101 -3.55 8.89 -11.27
CA ASP A 101 -4.53 8.90 -10.18
C ASP A 101 -3.89 8.33 -8.90
N ALA A 102 -3.06 7.30 -9.04
CA ALA A 102 -2.38 6.69 -7.91
C ALA A 102 -1.00 6.13 -8.25
N LEU A 103 -0.16 6.01 -7.21
CA LEU A 103 1.14 5.34 -7.25
C LEU A 103 1.21 4.33 -6.10
N ILE A 104 1.57 3.10 -6.39
CA ILE A 104 1.95 2.10 -5.40
C ILE A 104 3.46 1.97 -5.41
N ILE A 105 4.11 2.04 -4.24
CA ILE A 105 5.53 1.74 -4.07
C ILE A 105 5.65 0.52 -3.17
N THR A 106 6.21 -0.56 -3.70
CA THR A 106 6.31 -1.83 -3.00
C THR A 106 7.45 -1.85 -1.98
N GLY A 107 7.43 -2.80 -1.08
CA GLY A 107 8.57 -3.13 -0.22
C GLY A 107 9.83 -3.49 -1.02
N ALA A 108 10.95 -3.60 -0.29
CA ALA A 108 12.22 -4.08 -0.78
C ALA A 108 12.96 -4.80 0.36
N PRO A 109 13.62 -5.96 0.11
CA PRO A 109 14.30 -6.73 1.16
C PRO A 109 15.70 -6.16 1.46
N ILE A 110 15.75 -4.91 1.89
CA ILE A 110 16.99 -4.14 2.16
C ILE A 110 16.93 -3.38 3.48
N GLU A 111 16.12 -3.83 4.43
CA GLU A 111 15.87 -3.16 5.72
C GLU A 111 17.13 -2.97 6.56
N HIS A 112 18.17 -3.78 6.32
CA HIS A 112 19.46 -3.70 7.06
C HIS A 112 20.30 -2.50 6.65
N LEU A 113 20.06 -1.91 5.46
CA LEU A 113 20.80 -0.74 5.00
C LEU A 113 20.14 0.55 5.52
N GLU A 114 20.96 1.53 5.87
CA GLU A 114 20.42 2.89 6.03
C GLU A 114 19.89 3.41 4.71
N PHE A 115 18.90 4.32 4.75
CA PHE A 115 18.26 4.79 3.52
C PHE A 115 19.26 5.42 2.55
N GLU A 116 20.23 6.18 3.06
CA GLU A 116 21.27 6.85 2.29
C GLU A 116 22.27 5.89 1.65
N GLU A 117 22.40 4.66 2.16
CA GLU A 117 23.26 3.61 1.60
C GLU A 117 22.61 2.86 0.43
N VAL A 118 21.28 3.03 0.25
CA VAL A 118 20.55 2.39 -0.85
C VAL A 118 20.94 3.05 -2.17
N ASN A 119 21.46 2.28 -3.11
CA ASN A 119 22.02 2.79 -4.36
C ASN A 119 21.02 3.57 -5.25
N TYR A 120 19.72 3.33 -5.09
CA TYR A 120 18.66 4.06 -5.79
C TYR A 120 17.92 5.09 -4.89
N TRP A 121 18.46 5.40 -3.71
CA TRP A 121 17.83 6.34 -2.77
C TRP A 121 17.54 7.70 -3.39
N LYS A 122 18.49 8.28 -4.12
CA LYS A 122 18.30 9.57 -4.78
C LYS A 122 17.21 9.55 -5.85
N GLU A 123 17.12 8.47 -6.62
CA GLU A 123 16.05 8.29 -7.61
C GLU A 123 14.70 8.18 -6.90
N LEU A 124 14.61 7.40 -5.80
CA LEU A 124 13.41 7.25 -5.00
C LEU A 124 12.97 8.59 -4.39
N GLN A 125 13.90 9.38 -3.85
CA GLN A 125 13.60 10.74 -3.37
C GLN A 125 13.03 11.63 -4.47
N SER A 126 13.58 11.57 -5.68
CA SER A 126 13.05 12.30 -6.84
C SER A 126 11.62 11.86 -7.18
N ILE A 127 11.32 10.56 -7.08
CA ILE A 127 9.98 10.01 -7.30
C ILE A 127 9.02 10.47 -6.19
N PHE A 128 9.44 10.50 -4.92
CA PHE A 128 8.63 11.03 -3.82
C PHE A 128 8.29 12.51 -4.04
N GLU A 129 9.25 13.35 -4.43
CA GLU A 129 9.01 14.77 -4.70
C GLU A 129 8.09 14.96 -5.92
N TRP A 130 8.36 14.26 -7.02
CA TRP A 130 7.54 14.28 -8.22
C TRP A 130 6.08 13.86 -7.92
N SER A 131 5.88 12.87 -7.07
CA SER A 131 4.55 12.37 -6.73
C SER A 131 3.65 13.42 -6.08
N LYS A 132 4.23 14.43 -5.41
CA LYS A 132 3.45 15.52 -4.77
C LYS A 132 2.62 16.33 -5.76
N THR A 133 3.06 16.44 -7.01
CA THR A 133 2.44 17.27 -8.05
C THR A 133 1.90 16.48 -9.24
N HIS A 134 2.26 15.20 -9.38
CA HIS A 134 1.91 14.38 -10.54
C HIS A 134 1.05 13.16 -10.19
N VAL A 135 0.87 12.88 -8.91
CA VAL A 135 0.07 11.74 -8.43
C VAL A 135 -0.93 12.22 -7.40
N PHE A 136 -2.18 11.77 -7.50
CA PHE A 136 -3.17 12.16 -6.48
C PHE A 136 -2.93 11.42 -5.17
N SER A 137 -2.82 10.09 -5.14
CA SER A 137 -2.63 9.31 -3.92
C SER A 137 -1.49 8.30 -4.05
N THR A 138 -0.62 8.22 -3.04
CA THR A 138 0.48 7.23 -2.98
C THR A 138 0.20 6.19 -1.90
N LEU A 139 0.35 4.91 -2.23
CA LEU A 139 0.32 3.78 -1.31
C LEU A 139 1.73 3.21 -1.19
N ASN A 140 2.32 3.33 0.00
CA ASN A 140 3.67 2.86 0.30
C ASN A 140 3.59 1.61 1.16
N ILE A 141 4.27 0.52 0.77
CA ILE A 141 4.16 -0.79 1.41
C ILE A 141 5.49 -1.18 2.05
N CYS A 142 5.46 -1.64 3.30
CA CYS A 142 6.56 -2.20 4.08
C CYS A 142 7.78 -1.26 4.11
N TRP A 143 8.92 -1.65 3.53
CA TRP A 143 10.11 -0.82 3.47
C TRP A 143 9.85 0.55 2.81
N ALA A 144 9.05 0.60 1.75
CA ALA A 144 8.70 1.87 1.11
C ALA A 144 7.86 2.76 2.02
N ALA A 145 7.02 2.20 2.89
CA ALA A 145 6.30 2.97 3.91
C ALA A 145 7.29 3.65 4.88
N GLN A 146 8.28 2.92 5.37
CA GLN A 146 9.33 3.47 6.24
C GLN A 146 10.17 4.52 5.52
N ALA A 147 10.58 4.26 4.27
CA ALA A 147 11.35 5.19 3.44
C ALA A 147 10.60 6.50 3.17
N SER A 148 9.31 6.40 2.87
CA SER A 148 8.44 7.55 2.62
C SER A 148 8.14 8.34 3.90
N LEU A 149 7.93 7.67 5.05
CA LEU A 149 7.79 8.32 6.36
C LEU A 149 9.07 9.05 6.76
N TYR A 150 10.24 8.45 6.50
CA TYR A 150 11.52 9.10 6.73
C TYR A 150 11.70 10.34 5.85
N HIS A 151 11.45 10.20 4.53
CA HIS A 151 11.64 11.30 3.58
C HIS A 151 10.72 12.50 3.86
N HIS A 152 9.43 12.26 4.17
CA HIS A 152 8.44 13.33 4.29
C HIS A 152 8.33 13.89 5.71
N PHE A 153 8.58 13.07 6.74
CA PHE A 153 8.29 13.42 8.13
C PHE A 153 9.49 13.24 9.07
N GLY A 154 10.62 12.72 8.58
CA GLY A 154 11.81 12.49 9.40
C GLY A 154 11.66 11.33 10.41
N ILE A 155 10.64 10.47 10.24
CA ILE A 155 10.44 9.28 11.09
C ILE A 155 11.43 8.21 10.64
N LYS A 156 12.35 7.86 11.53
CA LYS A 156 13.37 6.85 11.27
C LYS A 156 12.83 5.43 11.44
N LYS A 157 13.55 4.48 10.88
CA LYS A 157 13.37 3.06 11.19
C LYS A 157 14.32 2.66 12.31
N GLU A 158 13.93 1.65 13.08
CA GLU A 158 14.69 1.02 14.15
C GLU A 158 14.80 -0.47 13.86
N GLN A 159 15.98 -1.04 14.10
CA GLN A 159 16.16 -2.49 14.03
C GLN A 159 15.41 -3.18 15.18
N VAL A 160 14.88 -4.36 14.93
CA VAL A 160 14.28 -5.22 15.95
C VAL A 160 15.20 -6.41 16.25
N ASP A 161 15.18 -6.91 17.47
CA ASP A 161 16.05 -7.99 17.92
C ASP A 161 15.76 -9.31 17.19
N ALA A 162 14.49 -9.57 16.87
CA ALA A 162 14.03 -10.72 16.11
C ALA A 162 13.15 -10.28 14.94
N LYS A 163 13.21 -11.01 13.82
CA LYS A 163 12.35 -10.75 12.66
C LYS A 163 10.89 -10.78 13.07
N ILE A 164 10.14 -9.72 12.80
CA ILE A 164 8.68 -9.71 12.89
C ILE A 164 8.17 -10.52 11.70
N PHE A 165 7.76 -11.77 11.96
CA PHE A 165 7.46 -12.74 10.92
C PHE A 165 6.23 -13.57 11.26
N GLY A 166 5.13 -13.35 10.58
CA GLY A 166 3.87 -14.05 10.85
C GLY A 166 2.64 -13.19 10.57
N VAL A 167 1.52 -13.61 11.14
CA VAL A 167 0.20 -12.97 11.01
C VAL A 167 -0.24 -12.46 12.37
N PHE A 168 -0.35 -11.14 12.50
CA PHE A 168 -0.62 -10.46 13.76
C PHE A 168 -1.98 -9.77 13.74
N GLU A 169 -2.59 -9.65 14.91
CA GLU A 169 -3.84 -8.93 15.10
C GLU A 169 -3.58 -7.43 15.24
N HIS A 170 -4.47 -6.64 14.65
CA HIS A 170 -4.39 -5.17 14.64
C HIS A 170 -5.77 -4.59 14.94
N ASP A 171 -5.81 -3.63 15.85
CA ASP A 171 -7.02 -2.89 16.19
C ASP A 171 -7.19 -1.69 15.25
N VAL A 172 -8.43 -1.43 14.86
CA VAL A 172 -8.84 -0.21 14.14
C VAL A 172 -8.97 0.92 15.15
N LEU A 173 -8.18 1.99 14.97
CA LEU A 173 -8.10 3.08 15.94
C LEU A 173 -9.06 4.25 15.66
N ILE A 174 -9.48 4.42 14.40
CA ILE A 174 -10.40 5.49 14.00
C ILE A 174 -11.64 4.88 13.36
N GLU A 175 -12.74 4.97 14.09
CA GLU A 175 -14.05 4.54 13.59
C GLU A 175 -14.46 5.32 12.34
N ASN A 176 -15.15 4.64 11.43
CA ASN A 176 -15.72 5.23 10.21
C ASN A 176 -14.72 5.92 9.28
N HIS A 177 -13.40 5.68 9.44
CA HIS A 177 -12.44 6.20 8.50
C HIS A 177 -12.61 5.56 7.12
N SER A 178 -12.51 6.37 6.06
CA SER A 178 -12.81 5.94 4.69
C SER A 178 -11.99 4.75 4.19
N LEU A 179 -10.74 4.60 4.62
CA LEU A 179 -9.85 3.49 4.25
C LEU A 179 -10.15 2.19 4.99
N THR A 180 -10.65 2.27 6.22
CA THR A 180 -10.96 1.11 7.07
C THR A 180 -12.45 0.81 7.15
N ARG A 181 -13.27 1.48 6.34
CA ARG A 181 -14.71 1.26 6.32
C ARG A 181 -15.05 -0.20 6.04
N GLY A 182 -15.90 -0.77 6.91
CA GLY A 182 -16.34 -2.16 6.84
C GLY A 182 -15.34 -3.16 7.43
N PHE A 183 -14.22 -2.70 8.00
CA PHE A 183 -13.36 -3.55 8.81
C PHE A 183 -14.08 -3.93 10.11
N THR A 184 -13.73 -5.06 10.67
CA THR A 184 -14.02 -5.41 12.07
C THR A 184 -13.16 -4.58 13.00
N ASP A 185 -13.54 -4.48 14.28
CA ASP A 185 -12.80 -3.72 15.30
C ASP A 185 -11.33 -4.16 15.38
N SER A 186 -11.06 -5.45 15.19
CA SER A 186 -9.73 -6.00 14.98
C SER A 186 -9.67 -6.88 13.72
N PHE A 187 -8.48 -7.06 13.16
CA PHE A 187 -8.23 -7.88 11.99
C PHE A 187 -6.80 -8.39 11.94
N LEU A 188 -6.57 -9.44 11.15
CA LEU A 188 -5.27 -10.07 10.97
C LEU A 188 -4.55 -9.51 9.73
N ALA A 189 -3.23 -9.28 9.87
CA ALA A 189 -2.37 -8.89 8.75
C ALA A 189 -0.97 -9.52 8.85
N PRO A 190 -0.37 -9.93 7.71
CA PRO A 190 0.96 -10.51 7.68
C PRO A 190 2.06 -9.46 7.76
N HIS A 191 3.16 -9.83 8.44
CA HIS A 191 4.40 -9.06 8.51
C HIS A 191 5.59 -9.95 8.17
N SER A 192 6.58 -9.35 7.51
CA SER A 192 7.90 -9.94 7.27
C SER A 192 8.93 -8.81 7.22
N ARG A 193 9.48 -8.41 8.36
CA ARG A 193 10.39 -7.27 8.45
C ARG A 193 11.36 -7.38 9.62
N HIS A 194 12.55 -6.77 9.49
CA HIS A 194 13.58 -6.66 10.51
C HIS A 194 13.62 -5.27 11.16
N THR A 195 12.68 -4.40 10.81
CA THR A 195 12.63 -3.02 11.30
C THR A 195 11.21 -2.60 11.69
N LYS A 196 11.11 -1.61 12.56
CA LYS A 196 9.89 -0.87 12.89
C LYS A 196 10.14 0.63 12.72
N ILE A 197 9.10 1.45 12.79
CA ILE A 197 9.21 2.92 12.78
C ILE A 197 9.32 3.47 14.20
N GLU A 198 9.88 4.67 14.36
CA GLU A 198 9.89 5.43 15.62
C GLU A 198 8.47 5.92 15.94
N GLU A 199 7.64 5.08 16.59
CA GLU A 199 6.22 5.36 16.83
C GLU A 199 5.97 6.57 17.74
N GLU A 200 6.88 6.87 18.66
CA GLU A 200 6.77 8.00 19.58
C GLU A 200 6.68 9.33 18.85
N LYS A 201 7.24 9.42 17.64
CA LYS A 201 7.20 10.63 16.81
C LYS A 201 5.88 10.82 16.07
N LEU A 202 5.06 9.78 15.93
CA LEU A 202 3.80 9.86 15.17
C LEU A 202 2.85 10.90 15.77
N SER A 203 2.74 10.96 17.09
CA SER A 203 1.87 11.90 17.80
C SER A 203 2.24 13.36 17.59
N ALA A 204 3.49 13.65 17.19
CA ALA A 204 3.97 15.01 16.94
C ALA A 204 3.66 15.49 15.51
N ILE A 205 3.08 14.66 14.66
CA ILE A 205 2.79 14.98 13.25
C ILE A 205 1.27 15.09 13.08
N PRO A 206 0.70 16.29 13.14
CA PRO A 206 -0.75 16.48 13.12
C PRO A 206 -1.40 16.13 11.78
N GLU A 207 -0.61 15.99 10.70
CA GLU A 207 -1.09 15.59 9.37
C GLU A 207 -1.30 14.08 9.23
N LEU A 208 -0.74 13.26 10.15
CA LEU A 208 -0.86 11.81 10.11
C LEU A 208 -1.95 11.29 11.04
N ASP A 209 -2.78 10.42 10.52
CA ASP A 209 -3.69 9.60 11.28
C ASP A 209 -3.16 8.14 11.33
N VAL A 210 -3.09 7.57 12.53
CA VAL A 210 -2.82 6.14 12.75
C VAL A 210 -4.15 5.42 12.73
N LEU A 211 -4.35 4.56 11.74
CA LEU A 211 -5.64 3.92 11.46
C LEU A 211 -5.73 2.50 12.02
N ALA A 212 -4.61 1.77 12.06
CA ALA A 212 -4.56 0.43 12.63
C ALA A 212 -3.21 0.15 13.28
N ARG A 213 -3.24 -0.52 14.44
CA ARG A 213 -2.06 -0.84 15.25
C ARG A 213 -2.21 -2.19 15.93
N SER A 214 -1.10 -2.89 16.11
CA SER A 214 -0.97 -4.09 16.94
C SER A 214 -0.25 -3.75 18.24
N GLU A 215 -0.62 -4.38 19.34
CA GLU A 215 0.14 -4.32 20.59
C GLU A 215 1.51 -5.00 20.45
N ASP A 216 1.58 -6.09 19.66
CA ASP A 216 2.77 -6.92 19.52
C ASP A 216 3.80 -6.33 18.55
N VAL A 217 3.33 -5.79 17.40
CA VAL A 217 4.23 -5.44 16.28
C VAL A 217 4.12 -3.98 15.84
N GLY A 218 3.31 -3.18 16.53
CA GLY A 218 3.19 -1.75 16.32
C GLY A 218 2.26 -1.36 15.18
N THR A 219 2.45 -0.14 14.68
CA THR A 219 1.57 0.49 13.70
C THR A 219 1.62 -0.22 12.34
N LEU A 220 0.43 -0.58 11.80
CA LEU A 220 0.27 -1.17 10.47
C LEU A 220 -0.10 -0.14 9.43
N LEU A 221 -1.14 0.65 9.69
CA LEU A 221 -1.76 1.52 8.70
C LEU A 221 -1.78 2.97 9.18
N LEU A 222 -1.22 3.84 8.36
CA LEU A 222 -1.26 5.30 8.55
C LEU A 222 -1.69 5.96 7.25
N ALA A 223 -2.26 7.15 7.37
CA ALA A 223 -2.56 7.99 6.22
C ALA A 223 -2.39 9.47 6.56
N THR A 224 -2.04 10.30 5.58
CA THR A 224 -2.23 11.74 5.73
C THR A 224 -3.73 12.07 5.68
N LYS A 225 -4.15 13.09 6.42
CA LYS A 225 -5.57 13.51 6.50
C LYS A 225 -6.21 13.85 5.15
N ASP A 226 -5.40 14.28 4.20
CA ASP A 226 -5.80 14.55 2.82
C ASP A 226 -5.82 13.28 1.93
N LEU A 227 -5.48 12.10 2.48
CA LEU A 227 -5.38 10.81 1.79
C LEU A 227 -4.40 10.78 0.60
N ARG A 228 -3.50 11.78 0.55
CA ARG A 228 -2.48 11.86 -0.50
C ARG A 228 -1.35 10.85 -0.28
N LYS A 229 -1.07 10.46 0.98
CA LYS A 229 -0.04 9.48 1.32
C LYS A 229 -0.59 8.45 2.30
N ILE A 230 -0.45 7.18 1.94
CA ILE A 230 -0.89 6.03 2.72
C ILE A 230 0.31 5.12 2.93
N PHE A 231 0.44 4.58 4.14
CA PHE A 231 1.57 3.78 4.57
C PHE A 231 1.07 2.49 5.22
N ILE A 232 1.50 1.35 4.70
CA ILE A 232 1.25 0.03 5.27
C ILE A 232 2.59 -0.59 5.63
N THR A 233 2.87 -0.82 6.90
CA THR A 233 4.15 -1.38 7.36
C THR A 233 4.21 -2.91 7.27
N GLY A 234 3.08 -3.56 7.03
CA GLY A 234 2.93 -5.00 6.78
C GLY A 234 2.66 -5.31 5.32
N HIS A 235 2.08 -6.48 5.06
CA HIS A 235 1.91 -7.05 3.72
C HIS A 235 0.53 -7.66 3.50
N ILE A 236 -0.53 -6.83 3.51
CA ILE A 236 -1.90 -7.32 3.27
C ILE A 236 -2.10 -7.86 1.84
N GLU A 237 -1.19 -7.52 0.90
CA GLU A 237 -1.20 -7.99 -0.48
C GLU A 237 -0.72 -9.44 -0.65
N TYR A 238 -0.08 -10.03 0.35
CA TYR A 238 0.52 -11.37 0.27
C TYR A 238 -0.51 -12.47 -0.01
N GLU A 239 -0.09 -13.46 -0.78
CA GLU A 239 -0.80 -14.72 -0.97
C GLU A 239 -0.65 -15.63 0.27
N ALA A 240 -1.50 -16.67 0.33
CA ALA A 240 -1.47 -17.60 1.46
C ALA A 240 -0.09 -18.28 1.65
N ASP A 241 0.62 -18.55 0.57
CA ASP A 241 1.90 -19.26 0.55
C ASP A 241 3.14 -18.36 0.60
N THR A 242 2.98 -17.03 0.62
CA THR A 242 4.13 -16.10 0.52
C THR A 242 5.07 -16.23 1.71
N LEU A 243 4.56 -16.18 2.94
CA LEU A 243 5.39 -16.37 4.15
C LEU A 243 5.99 -17.79 4.21
N GLN A 244 5.26 -18.81 3.77
CA GLN A 244 5.80 -20.18 3.66
C GLN A 244 7.00 -20.23 2.72
N ASN A 245 6.90 -19.60 1.54
CA ASN A 245 7.98 -19.54 0.57
C ASN A 245 9.21 -18.80 1.12
N GLU A 246 9.01 -17.74 1.90
CA GLU A 246 10.09 -17.05 2.60
C GLU A 246 10.72 -17.95 3.68
N TYR A 247 9.90 -18.58 4.53
CA TYR A 247 10.36 -19.50 5.58
C TYR A 247 11.18 -20.66 5.02
N LEU A 248 10.65 -21.34 3.99
CA LEU A 248 11.34 -22.47 3.38
C LEU A 248 12.63 -22.05 2.67
N ARG A 249 12.66 -20.88 2.02
CA ARG A 249 13.88 -20.33 1.41
C ARG A 249 14.97 -20.13 2.47
N ASP A 250 14.64 -19.48 3.58
CA ASP A 250 15.60 -19.14 4.62
C ASP A 250 16.04 -20.38 5.40
N LYS A 251 15.11 -21.29 5.73
CA LYS A 251 15.37 -22.59 6.33
C LYS A 251 16.33 -23.45 5.48
N ASN A 252 16.08 -23.54 4.16
CA ASN A 252 16.93 -24.29 3.23
C ASN A 252 18.31 -23.65 3.01
N SER A 253 18.43 -22.34 3.28
CA SER A 253 19.69 -21.60 3.23
C SER A 253 20.45 -21.63 4.56
N ASN A 254 19.97 -22.38 5.55
CA ASN A 254 20.49 -22.46 6.92
C ASN A 254 20.59 -21.07 7.60
N LEU A 255 19.70 -20.15 7.26
CA LEU A 255 19.57 -18.87 7.95
C LEU A 255 18.72 -19.07 9.22
N PRO A 256 18.99 -18.31 10.30
CA PRO A 256 18.16 -18.35 11.49
C PRO A 256 16.78 -17.78 11.17
N ILE A 257 15.78 -18.65 11.14
CA ILE A 257 14.39 -18.30 10.89
C ILE A 257 13.47 -19.14 11.77
N GLU A 258 12.52 -18.51 12.41
CA GLU A 258 11.44 -19.18 13.14
C GLU A 258 10.24 -19.45 12.26
N VAL A 259 9.38 -20.39 12.67
CA VAL A 259 8.11 -20.64 12.02
C VAL A 259 7.27 -19.34 12.09
N PRO A 260 6.63 -18.92 11.00
CA PRO A 260 5.83 -17.69 11.03
C PRO A 260 4.72 -17.78 12.08
N TYR A 261 4.67 -16.79 12.97
CA TYR A 261 3.68 -16.72 14.06
C TYR A 261 2.24 -16.72 13.52
N ASN A 262 1.36 -17.49 14.17
CA ASN A 262 -0.09 -17.56 13.89
C ASN A 262 -0.44 -17.74 12.38
N TYR A 263 0.40 -18.48 11.67
CA TYR A 263 0.27 -18.64 10.21
C TYR A 263 -0.17 -20.04 9.80
N TYR A 264 0.42 -21.06 10.40
CA TYR A 264 0.02 -22.44 10.15
C TYR A 264 -1.08 -22.89 11.13
N PRO A 265 -2.03 -23.73 10.70
CA PRO A 265 -3.01 -24.32 11.61
C PRO A 265 -2.33 -25.06 12.77
N ASN A 266 -2.60 -24.63 14.02
CA ASN A 266 -1.99 -25.16 15.25
C ASN A 266 -0.44 -25.08 15.26
N ASP A 267 0.15 -24.08 14.62
CA ASP A 267 1.61 -23.84 14.47
C ASP A 267 2.38 -25.03 13.86
N ASP A 268 1.69 -25.87 13.08
CA ASP A 268 2.25 -27.06 12.43
C ASP A 268 2.68 -26.72 10.99
N ASP A 269 3.99 -26.56 10.76
CA ASP A 269 4.59 -26.16 9.47
C ASP A 269 4.46 -27.24 8.38
N THR A 270 3.91 -28.41 8.70
CA THR A 270 3.57 -29.46 7.72
C THR A 270 2.21 -29.25 7.09
N LYS A 271 1.37 -28.36 7.65
CA LYS A 271 0.04 -28.07 7.15
C LYS A 271 0.04 -26.92 6.13
N THR A 272 -1.00 -26.89 5.31
CA THR A 272 -1.21 -25.80 4.37
C THR A 272 -1.61 -24.52 5.13
N PRO A 273 -0.92 -23.39 4.92
CA PRO A 273 -1.25 -22.14 5.57
C PRO A 273 -2.61 -21.59 5.10
N GLN A 274 -3.26 -20.83 5.97
CA GLN A 274 -4.55 -20.22 5.70
C GLN A 274 -4.39 -18.72 5.49
N ASN A 275 -5.05 -18.17 4.46
CA ASN A 275 -5.10 -16.72 4.27
C ASN A 275 -6.27 -16.14 5.06
N THR A 276 -5.97 -15.64 6.26
CA THR A 276 -6.93 -15.04 7.19
C THR A 276 -7.13 -13.53 6.98
N TRP A 277 -6.30 -12.89 6.15
CA TRP A 277 -6.30 -11.44 5.87
C TRP A 277 -6.89 -11.07 4.50
N ARG A 278 -7.27 -12.04 3.67
CA ARG A 278 -7.74 -11.80 2.30
C ARG A 278 -8.93 -10.84 2.23
N GLY A 279 -9.90 -11.00 3.11
CA GLY A 279 -11.09 -10.15 3.12
C GLY A 279 -10.75 -8.68 3.38
N VAL A 280 -9.90 -8.43 4.37
CA VAL A 280 -9.41 -7.10 4.72
C VAL A 280 -8.60 -6.50 3.59
N ALA A 281 -7.73 -7.27 2.94
CA ALA A 281 -6.94 -6.81 1.79
C ALA A 281 -7.85 -6.31 0.66
N TYR A 282 -8.83 -7.10 0.24
CA TYR A 282 -9.78 -6.69 -0.79
C TYR A 282 -10.57 -5.45 -0.39
N LEU A 283 -11.02 -5.39 0.85
CA LEU A 283 -11.81 -4.26 1.35
C LEU A 283 -10.98 -2.98 1.42
N PHE A 284 -9.73 -3.06 1.91
CA PHE A 284 -8.81 -1.93 1.93
C PHE A 284 -8.56 -1.37 0.51
N TYR A 285 -8.18 -2.23 -0.43
CA TYR A 285 -7.91 -1.79 -1.81
C TYR A 285 -9.16 -1.24 -2.48
N HIS A 286 -10.33 -1.83 -2.22
CA HIS A 286 -11.61 -1.29 -2.71
C HIS A 286 -11.89 0.10 -2.14
N ASN A 287 -11.72 0.28 -0.83
CA ASN A 287 -11.89 1.57 -0.17
C ASN A 287 -10.92 2.62 -0.72
N TRP A 288 -9.64 2.27 -0.86
CA TRP A 288 -8.63 3.17 -1.40
C TRP A 288 -8.91 3.57 -2.85
N ILE A 289 -9.22 2.61 -3.74
CA ILE A 289 -9.59 2.88 -5.13
C ILE A 289 -10.80 3.80 -5.19
N ASN A 290 -11.79 3.58 -4.32
CA ASN A 290 -12.96 4.43 -4.25
C ASN A 290 -12.60 5.86 -3.84
N GLN A 291 -11.72 6.06 -2.84
CA GLN A 291 -11.23 7.40 -2.48
C GLN A 291 -10.48 8.06 -3.63
N VAL A 292 -9.57 7.35 -4.28
CA VAL A 292 -8.85 7.84 -5.45
C VAL A 292 -9.83 8.29 -6.54
N TYR A 293 -10.82 7.46 -6.87
CA TYR A 293 -11.81 7.79 -7.90
C TYR A 293 -12.67 9.02 -7.56
N GLN A 294 -13.06 9.17 -6.29
CA GLN A 294 -13.95 10.26 -5.86
C GLN A 294 -13.24 11.60 -5.71
N LEU A 295 -11.96 11.59 -5.29
CA LEU A 295 -11.24 12.79 -4.89
C LEU A 295 -10.27 13.30 -5.96
N THR A 296 -9.81 12.43 -6.85
CA THR A 296 -8.91 12.85 -7.95
C THR A 296 -9.61 13.83 -8.89
N PRO A 297 -8.98 14.96 -9.24
CA PRO A 297 -9.53 15.87 -10.24
C PRO A 297 -9.65 15.19 -11.60
N TYR A 298 -10.66 15.52 -12.37
CA TYR A 298 -10.87 14.94 -13.69
C TYR A 298 -9.69 15.24 -14.64
N ASP A 299 -9.22 16.47 -14.67
CA ASP A 299 -7.96 16.84 -15.31
C ASP A 299 -6.81 16.72 -14.30
N LEU A 300 -6.02 15.67 -14.44
CA LEU A 300 -4.88 15.41 -13.56
C LEU A 300 -3.82 16.53 -13.54
N LYS A 301 -3.78 17.40 -14.56
CA LYS A 301 -2.85 18.56 -14.58
C LYS A 301 -3.17 19.58 -13.48
N GLU A 302 -4.35 19.51 -12.89
CA GLU A 302 -4.71 20.34 -11.73
C GLU A 302 -3.90 19.99 -10.48
N LEU A 303 -3.29 18.80 -10.43
CA LEU A 303 -2.40 18.39 -9.34
C LEU A 303 -1.11 19.23 -9.27
N ALA A 304 -0.70 19.84 -10.38
CA ALA A 304 0.51 20.66 -10.46
C ALA A 304 0.27 22.15 -10.13
N LYS A 305 -0.98 22.56 -9.89
CA LYS A 305 -1.34 23.92 -9.49
C LYS A 305 -1.31 24.08 -7.97
#